data_6e4c00497488ae1baba08ce6bbe49768
#
_entry.id   6e4c00497488ae1baba08ce6bbe49768
#
_cell.length_a   1.000
_cell.length_b   1.000
_cell.length_c   1.000
_cell.angle_alpha   90.00
_cell.angle_beta   90.00
_cell.angle_gamma   90.00
#
_symmetry.space_group_name_H-M   'P 1'
#
loop_
_entity.id
_entity.type
_entity.pdbx_description
1 polymer ?
#
loop_
_entity_poly.entity_id
_entity_poly.type
_entity_poly.pdbx_seq_one_letter_code
_entity_poly.pdbx_strand_id
1 'polypeptide(L)'
;MTKPILECNGIAAGYVKGLNILQGVDVVVNEGEIVSIIGPNGAGKSTLLKAIMSLIKVSAGRFFVNGEEKTNLSTHRIVMEGIGYVPQVANVFPSLTIDENLEIGSWSIKRNKKEALTKIYNDFPMLGDRKKDKAGNLSGGQRQILALSLIHISE
;
A
#
# COMPACT_ATOMS: atom_id res chain seq x y z
N MET A 1 -6.04 21.85 15.04
CA MET A 1 -6.50 21.22 13.77
C MET A 1 -5.42 20.24 13.34
N THR A 2 -5.75 18.97 13.19
CA THR A 2 -4.81 17.95 12.68
C THR A 2 -4.49 18.27 11.22
N LYS A 3 -3.21 18.19 10.87
CA LYS A 3 -2.75 18.49 9.51
C LYS A 3 -3.08 17.30 8.61
N PRO A 4 -3.70 17.49 7.43
CA PRO A 4 -3.89 16.40 6.47
C PRO A 4 -2.53 15.88 5.98
N ILE A 5 -2.35 14.54 6.03
CA ILE A 5 -1.19 13.87 5.44
C ILE A 5 -1.46 13.44 3.99
N LEU A 6 -2.75 13.23 3.64
CA LEU A 6 -3.19 12.88 2.29
C LEU A 6 -4.50 13.60 1.98
N GLU A 7 -4.56 14.24 0.81
CA GLU A 7 -5.77 14.88 0.30
C GLU A 7 -5.97 14.50 -1.16
N CYS A 8 -7.20 14.11 -1.49
CA CYS A 8 -7.68 13.92 -2.85
C CYS A 8 -8.80 14.93 -3.10
N ASN A 9 -8.66 15.76 -4.11
CA ASN A 9 -9.60 16.82 -4.43
C ASN A 9 -10.14 16.61 -5.85
N GLY A 10 -11.41 16.20 -5.97
CA GLY A 10 -12.10 16.04 -7.24
C GLY A 10 -11.52 14.95 -8.14
N ILE A 11 -10.98 13.85 -7.60
CA ILE A 11 -10.30 12.81 -8.38
C ILE A 11 -11.25 12.15 -9.38
N ALA A 12 -10.92 12.24 -10.66
CA ALA A 12 -11.51 11.48 -11.74
C ALA A 12 -10.44 10.57 -12.37
N ALA A 13 -10.71 9.27 -12.45
CA ALA A 13 -9.77 8.28 -12.97
C ALA A 13 -10.49 7.03 -13.48
N GLY A 14 -9.85 6.32 -14.41
CA GLY A 14 -10.35 5.06 -14.97
C GLY A 14 -9.25 4.29 -15.68
N TYR A 15 -9.55 3.05 -16.06
CA TYR A 15 -8.59 2.17 -16.72
C TYR A 15 -8.47 2.42 -18.23
N VAL A 16 -9.50 3.04 -18.82
CA VAL A 16 -9.56 3.36 -20.25
C VAL A 16 -9.67 4.86 -20.41
N LYS A 17 -8.89 5.41 -21.33
CA LYS A 17 -8.92 6.85 -21.63
C LYS A 17 -10.33 7.30 -22.03
N GLY A 18 -10.85 8.32 -21.33
CA GLY A 18 -12.20 8.85 -21.56
C GLY A 18 -13.32 8.12 -20.82
N LEU A 19 -13.03 6.99 -20.13
CA LEU A 19 -14.02 6.26 -19.31
C LEU A 19 -13.57 6.29 -17.84
N ASN A 20 -14.08 7.27 -17.10
CA ASN A 20 -13.78 7.42 -15.69
C ASN A 20 -14.71 6.56 -14.83
N ILE A 21 -14.13 5.77 -13.93
CA ILE A 21 -14.81 5.03 -12.86
C ILE A 21 -15.01 5.96 -11.67
N LEU A 22 -14.00 6.76 -11.36
CA LEU A 22 -14.07 7.81 -10.34
C LEU A 22 -14.53 9.12 -11.00
N GLN A 23 -15.48 9.79 -10.40
CA GLN A 23 -16.10 11.01 -10.96
C GLN A 23 -16.13 12.12 -9.89
N GLY A 24 -14.96 12.72 -9.60
CA GLY A 24 -14.86 13.82 -8.64
C GLY A 24 -14.87 13.35 -7.18
N VAL A 25 -13.98 12.42 -6.82
CA VAL A 25 -13.88 11.88 -5.47
C VAL A 25 -12.97 12.74 -4.60
N ASP A 26 -13.47 13.11 -3.42
CA ASP A 26 -12.74 13.81 -2.38
C ASP A 26 -12.46 12.89 -1.19
N VAL A 27 -11.22 12.89 -0.70
CA VAL A 27 -10.81 12.13 0.50
C VAL A 27 -9.76 12.93 1.24
N VAL A 28 -9.86 12.97 2.56
CA VAL A 28 -8.85 13.55 3.43
C VAL A 28 -8.48 12.52 4.48
N VAL A 29 -7.18 12.36 4.74
CA VAL A 29 -6.64 11.54 5.80
C VAL A 29 -5.72 12.42 6.64
N ASN A 30 -5.98 12.49 7.95
CA ASN A 30 -5.15 13.24 8.89
C ASN A 30 -4.08 12.34 9.51
N GLU A 31 -3.07 12.95 10.11
CA GLU A 31 -2.04 12.23 10.85
C GLU A 31 -2.64 11.38 11.99
N GLY A 32 -2.25 10.12 12.08
CA GLY A 32 -2.74 9.16 13.06
C GLY A 32 -4.17 8.67 12.84
N GLU A 33 -4.79 9.01 11.71
CA GLU A 33 -6.18 8.64 11.40
C GLU A 33 -6.24 7.30 10.61
N ILE A 34 -7.28 6.51 10.91
CA ILE A 34 -7.67 5.34 10.11
C ILE A 34 -8.95 5.69 9.36
N VAL A 35 -8.87 5.74 8.03
CA VAL A 35 -10.02 6.01 7.15
C VAL A 35 -10.49 4.72 6.49
N SER A 36 -11.78 4.41 6.61
CA SER A 36 -12.41 3.26 5.94
C SER A 36 -13.25 3.70 4.75
N ILE A 37 -12.99 3.09 3.58
CA ILE A 37 -13.78 3.33 2.36
C ILE A 37 -14.78 2.17 2.20
N ILE A 38 -16.06 2.47 2.35
CA ILE A 38 -17.17 1.50 2.33
C ILE A 38 -18.01 1.72 1.08
N GLY A 39 -18.51 0.63 0.50
CA GLY A 39 -19.40 0.68 -0.67
C GLY A 39 -19.52 -0.68 -1.37
N PRO A 40 -20.46 -0.83 -2.29
CA PRO A 40 -20.67 -2.08 -3.04
C PRO A 40 -19.47 -2.44 -3.92
N ASN A 41 -19.46 -3.68 -4.44
CA ASN A 41 -18.48 -4.09 -5.43
C ASN A 41 -18.67 -3.25 -6.71
N GLY A 42 -17.59 -2.82 -7.33
CA GLY A 42 -17.65 -1.94 -8.49
C GLY A 42 -17.73 -0.43 -8.19
N ALA A 43 -17.92 -0.01 -6.92
CA ALA A 43 -18.04 1.42 -6.55
C ALA A 43 -16.75 2.24 -6.71
N GLY A 44 -15.65 1.66 -7.19
CA GLY A 44 -14.40 2.40 -7.43
C GLY A 44 -13.41 2.43 -6.25
N LYS A 45 -13.68 1.73 -5.12
CA LYS A 45 -12.79 1.73 -3.94
C LYS A 45 -11.33 1.40 -4.27
N SER A 46 -11.11 0.27 -4.93
CA SER A 46 -9.75 -0.14 -5.36
C SER A 46 -9.20 0.74 -6.48
N THR A 47 -10.08 1.37 -7.26
CA THR A 47 -9.68 2.33 -8.31
C THR A 47 -9.10 3.59 -7.69
N LEU A 48 -9.68 4.08 -6.58
CA LEU A 48 -9.15 5.23 -5.86
C LEU A 48 -7.75 4.93 -5.30
N LEU A 49 -7.58 3.79 -4.61
CA LEU A 49 -6.27 3.41 -4.10
C LEU A 49 -5.22 3.27 -5.21
N LYS A 50 -5.60 2.70 -6.37
CA LYS A 50 -4.71 2.60 -7.53
C LYS A 50 -4.40 3.97 -8.15
N ALA A 51 -5.34 4.92 -8.13
CA ALA A 51 -5.12 6.29 -8.60
C ALA A 51 -4.11 7.02 -7.69
N ILE A 52 -4.25 6.89 -6.37
CA ILE A 52 -3.31 7.43 -5.37
C ILE A 52 -1.91 6.86 -5.62
N MET A 53 -1.80 5.55 -5.85
CA MET A 53 -0.52 4.88 -6.16
C MET A 53 0.00 5.18 -7.58
N SER A 54 -0.69 5.99 -8.36
CA SER A 54 -0.37 6.25 -9.78
C SER A 54 -0.25 4.99 -10.64
N LEU A 55 -0.94 3.90 -10.25
CA LEU A 55 -1.10 2.69 -11.07
C LEU A 55 -2.11 2.89 -12.19
N ILE A 56 -2.98 3.87 -12.06
CA ILE A 56 -3.87 4.39 -13.09
C ILE A 56 -3.76 5.92 -13.12
N LYS A 57 -3.91 6.49 -14.31
CA LYS A 57 -3.77 7.93 -14.50
C LYS A 57 -5.01 8.69 -14.00
N VAL A 58 -4.78 9.72 -13.20
CA VAL A 58 -5.79 10.72 -12.84
C VAL A 58 -6.04 11.60 -14.04
N SER A 59 -7.28 11.68 -14.51
CA SER A 59 -7.71 12.47 -15.66
C SER A 59 -8.17 13.88 -15.28
N ALA A 60 -8.67 14.05 -14.04
CA ALA A 60 -9.02 15.34 -13.45
C ALA A 60 -8.91 15.25 -11.92
N GLY A 61 -8.85 16.41 -11.27
CA GLY A 61 -8.62 16.52 -9.83
C GLY A 61 -7.14 16.52 -9.47
N ARG A 62 -6.86 16.64 -8.17
CA ARG A 62 -5.50 16.73 -7.63
C ARG A 62 -5.34 15.88 -6.39
N PHE A 63 -4.13 15.38 -6.19
CA PHE A 63 -3.74 14.56 -5.06
C PHE A 63 -2.51 15.17 -4.37
N PHE A 64 -2.57 15.30 -3.04
CA PHE A 64 -1.55 15.94 -2.22
C PHE A 64 -1.08 15.00 -1.12
N VAL A 65 0.21 15.03 -0.82
CA VAL A 65 0.83 14.37 0.34
C VAL A 65 1.56 15.44 1.13
N ASN A 66 1.27 15.54 2.42
CA ASN A 66 1.85 16.56 3.31
C ASN A 66 1.72 18.00 2.78
N GLY A 67 0.66 18.28 2.01
CA GLY A 67 0.39 19.58 1.39
C GLY A 67 1.11 19.83 0.06
N GLU A 68 1.91 18.88 -0.43
CA GLU A 68 2.57 18.97 -1.74
C GLU A 68 1.81 18.19 -2.81
N GLU A 69 1.59 18.77 -3.97
CA GLU A 69 0.90 18.10 -5.06
C GLU A 69 1.75 16.96 -5.64
N LYS A 70 1.15 15.76 -5.67
CA LYS A 70 1.79 14.52 -6.15
C LYS A 70 1.01 13.86 -7.29
N THR A 71 0.07 14.57 -7.90
CA THR A 71 -0.80 14.06 -8.97
C THR A 71 0.03 13.51 -10.13
N ASN A 72 -0.25 12.25 -10.54
CA ASN A 72 0.41 11.58 -11.65
C ASN A 72 1.96 11.49 -11.56
N LEU A 73 2.55 11.56 -10.37
CA LEU A 73 3.93 11.15 -10.18
C LEU A 73 4.09 9.65 -10.49
N SER A 74 5.29 9.20 -10.79
CA SER A 74 5.53 7.76 -10.95
C SER A 74 5.28 7.01 -9.63
N THR A 75 4.80 5.76 -9.71
CA THR A 75 4.55 4.89 -8.53
C THR A 75 5.77 4.83 -7.61
N HIS A 76 6.99 4.74 -8.18
CA HIS A 76 8.22 4.74 -7.39
C HIS A 76 8.35 6.02 -6.54
N ARG A 77 8.04 7.19 -7.08
CA ARG A 77 8.08 8.45 -6.32
C ARG A 77 7.01 8.49 -5.23
N ILE A 78 5.80 7.96 -5.49
CA ILE A 78 4.74 7.87 -4.48
C ILE A 78 5.19 6.99 -3.30
N VAL A 79 5.86 5.87 -3.56
CA VAL A 79 6.44 5.01 -2.52
C VAL A 79 7.53 5.76 -1.73
N MET A 80 8.36 6.57 -2.39
CA MET A 80 9.38 7.39 -1.71
C MET A 80 8.80 8.50 -0.82
N GLU A 81 7.53 8.90 -1.02
CA GLU A 81 6.79 9.79 -0.12
C GLU A 81 6.24 9.06 1.13
N GLY A 82 6.54 7.76 1.31
CA GLY A 82 6.09 6.97 2.44
C GLY A 82 4.71 6.32 2.26
N ILE A 83 4.16 6.26 1.04
CA ILE A 83 2.87 5.62 0.79
C ILE A 83 3.08 4.16 0.42
N GLY A 84 2.63 3.24 1.28
CA GLY A 84 2.59 1.81 1.01
C GLY A 84 1.22 1.37 0.48
N TYR A 85 1.20 0.32 -0.34
CA TYR A 85 -0.03 -0.28 -0.87
C TYR A 85 0.01 -1.80 -0.77
N VAL A 86 -0.99 -2.39 -0.11
CA VAL A 86 -1.20 -3.85 -0.07
C VAL A 86 -2.34 -4.21 -1.01
N PRO A 87 -2.07 -4.90 -2.13
CA PRO A 87 -3.12 -5.43 -2.98
C PRO A 87 -3.99 -6.46 -2.25
N GLN A 88 -5.25 -6.58 -2.65
CA GLN A 88 -6.16 -7.59 -2.10
C GLN A 88 -5.73 -9.03 -2.47
N VAL A 89 -5.11 -9.21 -3.63
CA VAL A 89 -4.61 -10.49 -4.16
C VAL A 89 -3.18 -10.33 -4.64
N ALA A 90 -2.43 -11.45 -4.72
CA ALA A 90 -1.04 -11.47 -5.19
C ALA A 90 -0.12 -10.52 -4.38
N ASN A 91 -0.33 -10.46 -3.08
CA ASN A 91 0.39 -9.58 -2.16
C ASN A 91 1.66 -10.21 -1.57
N VAL A 92 1.94 -11.48 -1.87
CA VAL A 92 3.15 -12.22 -1.49
C VAL A 92 3.59 -13.12 -2.63
N PHE A 93 4.84 -13.57 -2.61
CA PHE A 93 5.38 -14.56 -3.56
C PHE A 93 5.18 -15.97 -2.99
N PRO A 94 4.16 -16.73 -3.45
CA PRO A 94 3.77 -17.98 -2.80
C PRO A 94 4.81 -19.10 -2.93
N SER A 95 5.67 -19.06 -3.95
CA SER A 95 6.74 -20.02 -4.18
C SER A 95 7.97 -19.80 -3.29
N LEU A 96 8.11 -18.61 -2.73
CA LEU A 96 9.20 -18.22 -1.84
C LEU A 96 8.81 -18.48 -0.38
N THR A 97 9.81 -18.61 0.47
CA THR A 97 9.63 -18.70 1.92
C THR A 97 9.16 -17.37 2.51
N ILE A 98 8.69 -17.38 3.75
CA ILE A 98 8.35 -16.16 4.49
C ILE A 98 9.58 -15.25 4.59
N ASP A 99 10.74 -15.83 4.94
CA ASP A 99 12.01 -15.10 5.07
C ASP A 99 12.41 -14.43 3.75
N GLU A 100 12.37 -15.14 2.62
CA GLU A 100 12.65 -14.60 1.29
C GLU A 100 11.68 -13.50 0.87
N ASN A 101 10.38 -13.62 1.19
CA ASN A 101 9.40 -12.57 0.95
C ASN A 101 9.79 -11.28 1.72
N LEU A 102 10.11 -11.41 3.02
CA LEU A 102 10.51 -10.28 3.85
C LEU A 102 11.85 -9.68 3.38
N GLU A 103 12.78 -10.51 2.91
CA GLU A 103 14.02 -10.03 2.33
C GLU A 103 13.81 -9.16 1.09
N ILE A 104 12.89 -9.54 0.19
CA ILE A 104 12.53 -8.75 -0.98
C ILE A 104 11.91 -7.41 -0.55
N GLY A 105 10.96 -7.43 0.41
CA GLY A 105 10.36 -6.21 0.95
C GLY A 105 11.38 -5.24 1.57
N SER A 106 12.48 -5.78 2.11
CA SER A 106 13.54 -5.00 2.73
C SER A 106 14.56 -4.41 1.76
N TRP A 107 14.41 -4.58 0.45
CA TRP A 107 15.39 -4.06 -0.55
C TRP A 107 15.50 -2.54 -0.58
N SER A 108 14.44 -1.83 -0.23
CA SER A 108 14.44 -0.37 -0.11
C SER A 108 15.20 0.16 1.11
N ILE A 109 15.44 -0.70 2.11
CA ILE A 109 16.12 -0.32 3.35
C ILE A 109 17.64 -0.25 3.14
N LYS A 110 18.18 0.96 3.25
CA LYS A 110 19.62 1.20 3.11
C LYS A 110 20.44 0.90 4.37
N ARG A 111 19.78 0.81 5.56
CA ARG A 111 20.44 0.62 6.86
C ARG A 111 19.68 -0.40 7.70
N ASN A 112 20.41 -1.23 8.47
CA ASN A 112 19.88 -2.14 9.50
C ASN A 112 18.78 -3.14 9.05
N LYS A 113 18.90 -3.68 7.83
CA LYS A 113 17.99 -4.72 7.32
C LYS A 113 17.75 -5.87 8.32
N LYS A 114 18.83 -6.33 9.00
CA LYS A 114 18.74 -7.41 9.99
C LYS A 114 17.90 -7.02 11.21
N GLU A 115 18.02 -5.77 11.65
CA GLU A 115 17.25 -5.24 12.78
C GLU A 115 15.77 -5.10 12.43
N ALA A 116 15.46 -4.60 11.23
CA ALA A 116 14.08 -4.52 10.72
C ALA A 116 13.42 -5.89 10.64
N LEU A 117 14.11 -6.91 10.10
CA LEU A 117 13.62 -8.29 10.08
C LEU A 117 13.40 -8.84 11.49
N THR A 118 14.32 -8.57 12.42
CA THR A 118 14.17 -9.00 13.82
C THR A 118 12.95 -8.35 14.47
N LYS A 119 12.72 -7.06 14.23
CA LYS A 119 11.52 -6.35 14.71
C LYS A 119 10.26 -7.01 14.18
N ILE A 120 10.17 -7.31 12.87
CA ILE A 120 9.00 -7.98 12.28
C ILE A 120 8.75 -9.35 12.94
N TYR A 121 9.78 -10.15 13.19
CA TYR A 121 9.60 -11.45 13.86
C TYR A 121 9.18 -11.31 15.32
N ASN A 122 9.57 -10.25 16.02
CA ASN A 122 9.10 -9.95 17.37
C ASN A 122 7.64 -9.47 17.36
N ASP A 123 7.26 -8.63 16.42
CA ASP A 123 5.90 -8.10 16.29
C ASP A 123 4.91 -9.19 15.79
N PHE A 124 5.41 -10.12 14.96
CA PHE A 124 4.64 -11.22 14.37
C PHE A 124 5.34 -12.57 14.60
N PRO A 125 5.33 -13.13 15.84
CA PRO A 125 6.05 -14.37 16.20
C PRO A 125 5.73 -15.56 15.29
N MET A 126 4.47 -15.67 14.85
CA MET A 126 4.03 -16.72 13.92
C MET A 126 4.78 -16.73 12.57
N LEU A 127 5.31 -15.58 12.12
CA LEU A 127 6.16 -15.52 10.93
C LEU A 127 7.58 -16.01 11.24
N GLY A 128 8.07 -15.71 12.44
CA GLY A 128 9.38 -16.15 12.93
C GLY A 128 9.46 -17.67 13.09
N ASP A 129 8.43 -18.28 13.68
CA ASP A 129 8.35 -19.73 13.89
C ASP A 129 8.32 -20.52 12.56
N ARG A 130 7.80 -19.92 11.50
CA ARG A 130 7.57 -20.52 10.19
C ARG A 130 8.38 -19.88 9.06
N LYS A 131 9.45 -19.16 9.37
CA LYS A 131 10.21 -18.37 8.40
C LYS A 131 10.73 -19.14 7.18
N LYS A 132 10.95 -20.46 7.33
CA LYS A 132 11.38 -21.37 6.25
C LYS A 132 10.21 -21.99 5.46
N ASP A 133 8.97 -21.81 5.91
CA ASP A 133 7.80 -22.30 5.19
C ASP A 133 7.55 -21.44 3.96
N LYS A 134 7.07 -22.08 2.88
CA LYS A 134 6.61 -21.34 1.69
C LYS A 134 5.39 -20.50 2.02
N ALA A 135 5.36 -19.24 1.56
CA ALA A 135 4.23 -18.33 1.79
C ALA A 135 2.91 -18.86 1.19
N GLY A 136 2.98 -19.73 0.18
CA GLY A 136 1.83 -20.41 -0.39
C GLY A 136 1.10 -21.35 0.59
N ASN A 137 1.80 -21.86 1.61
CA ASN A 137 1.24 -22.75 2.64
C ASN A 137 0.53 -21.98 3.77
N LEU A 138 0.55 -20.67 3.75
CA LEU A 138 -0.14 -19.82 4.72
C LEU A 138 -1.64 -19.75 4.41
N SER A 139 -2.46 -19.66 5.45
CA SER A 139 -3.88 -19.30 5.30
C SER A 139 -4.05 -17.90 4.72
N GLY A 140 -5.25 -17.56 4.24
CA GLY A 140 -5.54 -16.22 3.71
C GLY A 140 -5.19 -15.08 4.68
N GLY A 141 -5.60 -15.22 5.96
CA GLY A 141 -5.27 -14.24 7.00
C GLY A 141 -3.78 -14.17 7.32
N GLN A 142 -3.08 -15.30 7.33
CA GLN A 142 -1.63 -15.33 7.54
C GLN A 142 -0.87 -14.69 6.39
N ARG A 143 -1.30 -14.89 5.14
CA ARG A 143 -0.74 -14.16 3.97
C ARG A 143 -0.95 -12.66 4.07
N GLN A 144 -2.11 -12.24 4.60
CA GLN A 144 -2.39 -10.82 4.81
C GLN A 144 -1.44 -10.21 5.86
N ILE A 145 -1.16 -10.93 6.96
CA ILE A 145 -0.19 -10.51 7.97
C ILE A 145 1.21 -10.37 7.35
N LEU A 146 1.64 -11.37 6.56
CA LEU A 146 2.92 -11.29 5.84
C LEU A 146 2.96 -10.09 4.88
N ALA A 147 1.89 -9.82 4.15
CA ALA A 147 1.80 -8.68 3.24
C ALA A 147 1.87 -7.32 3.97
N LEU A 148 1.21 -7.21 5.13
CA LEU A 148 1.28 -6.01 5.98
C LEU A 148 2.70 -5.82 6.54
N SER A 149 3.36 -6.90 6.96
CA SER A 149 4.73 -6.81 7.48
C SER A 149 5.76 -6.37 6.43
N LEU A 150 5.50 -6.60 5.12
CA LEU A 150 6.32 -6.08 4.02
C LEU A 150 6.32 -4.54 3.93
N ILE A 151 5.24 -3.88 4.37
CA ILE A 151 5.19 -2.41 4.42
C ILE A 151 5.91 -1.92 5.66
N HIS A 152 5.65 -2.49 6.83
CA HIS A 152 6.32 -2.09 8.08
C HIS A 152 7.83 -2.26 8.06
N ILE A 153 8.35 -3.13 7.20
CA ILE A 153 9.78 -3.32 7.07
C ILE A 153 10.48 -2.13 6.39
N SER A 154 9.72 -1.30 5.66
CA SER A 154 10.24 -0.14 4.92
C SER A 154 10.20 1.19 5.71
N GLU A 155 9.59 1.18 6.89
CA GLU A 155 9.57 2.31 7.84
C GLU A 155 10.84 2.31 8.71
#